data_db40f66127cb64f3b49f534ea2107315
#
_entry.id   db40f66127cb64f3b49f534ea2107315
#
_cell.length_a   1.000
_cell.length_b   1.000
_cell.length_c   1.000
_cell.angle_alpha   90.00
_cell.angle_beta   90.00
_cell.angle_gamma   90.00
#
_symmetry.space_group_name_H-M   'P 1'
#
loop_
_entity.id
_entity.type
_entity.pdbx_description
1 polymer ?
#
loop_
_entity_poly.entity_id
_entity_poly.type
_entity_poly.pdbx_seq_one_letter_code
_entity_poly.pdbx_strand_id
1 'polypeptide(L)'
;DTPEANYDRIFKLYESGDTKAALTNLNMAIDQFNGEEIVPKFELLKANTLGKLMGLGEYKKTLNFVALNYPNSQEGKFAEELLKTNVPAMEALKFYEVKPLSWKILYKSDNPDDKSTKALQDKIKKFITERSLDKLSTSYDIYTMDKNFIVIHGLKDLEYAKGIASILKEFKEYKVAETAYIISNENYKIVQMKKNFEEYLTTPYSDPLPPKAYVPKAKAPAPQATKEREKAAVREESAAEDKQSQFNQLPPGMPGMPGNQDPTAPKNKVQKEDRGEKR
;
A
#
# COMPACT_ATOMS: atom_id res chain seq x y z
N ASP A 1 -28.52 -16.44 1.39
CA ASP A 1 -27.98 -15.18 1.97
C ASP A 1 -28.52 -14.00 1.17
N THR A 2 -28.88 -12.93 1.85
CA THR A 2 -29.31 -11.69 1.19
C THR A 2 -28.16 -11.05 0.42
N PRO A 3 -28.43 -10.20 -0.58
CA PRO A 3 -27.39 -9.46 -1.29
C PRO A 3 -26.50 -8.63 -0.35
N GLU A 4 -27.10 -8.00 0.68
CA GLU A 4 -26.39 -7.21 1.68
C GLU A 4 -25.45 -8.06 2.54
N ALA A 5 -25.92 -9.24 2.97
CA ALA A 5 -25.09 -10.17 3.73
C ALA A 5 -23.90 -10.70 2.91
N ASN A 6 -24.10 -10.93 1.62
CA ASN A 6 -23.02 -11.26 0.68
C ASN A 6 -22.02 -10.11 0.56
N TYR A 7 -22.52 -8.88 0.41
CA TYR A 7 -21.64 -7.71 0.34
C TYR A 7 -20.78 -7.58 1.60
N ASP A 8 -21.37 -7.67 2.77
CA ASP A 8 -20.64 -7.53 4.05
C ASP A 8 -19.57 -8.62 4.21
N ARG A 9 -19.87 -9.85 3.79
CA ARG A 9 -18.91 -10.95 3.81
C ARG A 9 -17.74 -10.69 2.84
N ILE A 10 -18.02 -10.25 1.63
CA ILE A 10 -17.01 -9.96 0.62
C ILE A 10 -16.17 -8.75 1.03
N PHE A 11 -16.80 -7.73 1.60
CA PHE A 11 -16.10 -6.56 2.11
C PHE A 11 -15.10 -6.91 3.21
N LYS A 12 -15.44 -7.84 4.11
CA LYS A 12 -14.50 -8.36 5.11
C LYS A 12 -13.30 -9.07 4.49
N LEU A 13 -13.49 -9.84 3.42
CA LEU A 13 -12.37 -10.43 2.67
C LEU A 13 -11.46 -9.34 2.09
N TYR A 14 -12.05 -8.31 1.51
CA TYR A 14 -11.32 -7.15 0.99
C TYR A 14 -10.53 -6.43 2.09
N GLU A 15 -11.16 -6.13 3.22
CA GLU A 15 -10.49 -5.45 4.35
C GLU A 15 -9.38 -6.29 4.99
N SER A 16 -9.55 -7.59 5.07
CA SER A 16 -8.54 -8.50 5.64
C SER A 16 -7.34 -8.74 4.71
N GLY A 17 -7.38 -8.21 3.49
CA GLY A 17 -6.32 -8.39 2.49
C GLY A 17 -6.44 -9.65 1.65
N ASP A 18 -7.49 -10.47 1.84
CA ASP A 18 -7.78 -11.61 0.97
C ASP A 18 -8.45 -11.15 -0.34
N THR A 19 -7.69 -10.34 -1.07
CA THR A 19 -8.16 -9.61 -2.23
C THR A 19 -8.53 -10.53 -3.39
N LYS A 20 -7.85 -11.67 -3.53
CA LYS A 20 -8.15 -12.67 -4.57
C LYS A 20 -9.48 -13.35 -4.30
N ALA A 21 -9.72 -13.77 -3.06
CA ALA A 21 -11.01 -14.34 -2.68
C ALA A 21 -12.13 -13.31 -2.81
N ALA A 22 -11.88 -12.05 -2.42
CA ALA A 22 -12.82 -10.97 -2.62
C ALA A 22 -13.22 -10.82 -4.10
N LEU A 23 -12.25 -10.80 -5.02
CA LEU A 23 -12.51 -10.68 -6.46
C LEU A 23 -13.35 -11.85 -6.98
N THR A 24 -13.01 -13.08 -6.63
CA THR A 24 -13.76 -14.26 -7.03
C THR A 24 -15.22 -14.20 -6.56
N ASN A 25 -15.42 -13.86 -5.28
CA ASN A 25 -16.75 -13.74 -4.70
C ASN A 25 -17.55 -12.55 -5.28
N LEU A 26 -16.89 -11.44 -5.62
CA LEU A 26 -17.52 -10.29 -6.29
C LEU A 26 -18.07 -10.68 -7.66
N ASN A 27 -17.29 -11.38 -8.48
CA ASN A 27 -17.77 -11.85 -9.78
C ASN A 27 -18.99 -12.75 -9.63
N MET A 28 -18.97 -13.70 -8.69
CA MET A 28 -20.10 -14.58 -8.41
C MET A 28 -21.34 -13.80 -7.95
N ALA A 29 -21.16 -12.82 -7.06
CA ALA A 29 -22.26 -12.01 -6.54
C ALA A 29 -22.89 -11.13 -7.62
N ILE A 30 -22.08 -10.51 -8.48
CA ILE A 30 -22.57 -9.70 -9.61
C ILE A 30 -23.42 -10.54 -10.56
N ASP A 31 -22.97 -11.76 -10.87
CA ASP A 31 -23.74 -12.67 -11.71
C ASP A 31 -25.02 -13.13 -11.02
N GLN A 32 -24.96 -13.49 -9.75
CA GLN A 32 -26.09 -14.00 -8.95
C GLN A 32 -27.19 -12.95 -8.77
N PHE A 33 -26.82 -11.71 -8.50
CA PHE A 33 -27.76 -10.61 -8.21
C PHE A 33 -27.96 -9.66 -9.40
N ASN A 34 -27.67 -10.14 -10.60
CA ASN A 34 -27.78 -9.32 -11.80
C ASN A 34 -29.16 -8.67 -11.93
N GLY A 35 -29.18 -7.35 -12.13
CA GLY A 35 -30.38 -6.56 -12.23
C GLY A 35 -30.92 -5.99 -10.90
N GLU A 36 -30.36 -6.38 -9.77
CA GLU A 36 -30.74 -5.83 -8.46
C GLU A 36 -30.05 -4.48 -8.18
N GLU A 37 -30.67 -3.65 -7.33
CA GLU A 37 -30.19 -2.30 -6.99
C GLU A 37 -28.82 -2.30 -6.30
N ILE A 38 -28.40 -3.41 -5.71
CA ILE A 38 -27.12 -3.55 -5.02
C ILE A 38 -25.93 -3.78 -5.96
N VAL A 39 -26.18 -4.19 -7.21
CA VAL A 39 -25.11 -4.54 -8.15
C VAL A 39 -24.08 -3.43 -8.35
N PRO A 40 -24.45 -2.16 -8.50
CA PRO A 40 -23.46 -1.06 -8.55
C PRO A 40 -22.49 -1.04 -7.35
N LYS A 41 -22.96 -1.45 -6.19
CA LYS A 41 -22.14 -1.52 -4.97
C LYS A 41 -21.09 -2.62 -5.05
N PHE A 42 -21.45 -3.80 -5.56
CA PHE A 42 -20.50 -4.87 -5.87
C PHE A 42 -19.49 -4.45 -6.94
N GLU A 43 -19.95 -3.78 -8.00
CA GLU A 43 -19.08 -3.29 -9.07
C GLU A 43 -18.09 -2.23 -8.59
N LEU A 44 -18.49 -1.33 -7.70
CA LEU A 44 -17.58 -0.34 -7.11
C LEU A 44 -16.52 -1.01 -6.21
N LEU A 45 -16.92 -2.00 -5.40
CA LEU A 45 -15.98 -2.78 -4.60
C LEU A 45 -15.03 -3.60 -5.49
N LYS A 46 -15.53 -4.10 -6.63
CA LYS A 46 -14.69 -4.76 -7.64
C LYS A 46 -13.65 -3.80 -8.23
N ALA A 47 -14.01 -2.54 -8.48
CA ALA A 47 -13.06 -1.53 -8.91
C ALA A 47 -11.91 -1.36 -7.90
N ASN A 48 -12.22 -1.22 -6.62
CA ASN A 48 -11.23 -1.14 -5.56
C ASN A 48 -10.35 -2.40 -5.48
N THR A 49 -10.97 -3.56 -5.61
CA THR A 49 -10.30 -4.86 -5.56
C THR A 49 -9.33 -5.04 -6.72
N LEU A 50 -9.77 -4.74 -7.94
CA LEU A 50 -8.92 -4.76 -9.14
C LEU A 50 -7.80 -3.73 -9.07
N GLY A 51 -8.07 -2.55 -8.51
CA GLY A 51 -7.03 -1.55 -8.26
C GLY A 51 -5.92 -2.07 -7.35
N LYS A 52 -6.26 -2.78 -6.28
CA LYS A 52 -5.28 -3.42 -5.40
C LYS A 52 -4.45 -4.51 -6.08
N LEU A 53 -5.07 -5.30 -6.95
CA LEU A 53 -4.41 -6.44 -7.61
C LEU A 53 -3.69 -6.07 -8.90
N MET A 54 -4.21 -5.10 -9.65
CA MET A 54 -3.77 -4.81 -11.01
C MET A 54 -3.35 -3.33 -11.22
N GLY A 55 -3.63 -2.47 -10.25
CA GLY A 55 -3.20 -1.09 -10.26
C GLY A 55 -4.17 -0.09 -10.84
N LEU A 56 -3.68 1.14 -10.99
CA LEU A 56 -4.48 2.32 -11.32
C LEU A 56 -5.17 2.23 -12.68
N GLY A 57 -4.57 1.58 -13.67
CA GLY A 57 -5.16 1.42 -15.00
C GLY A 57 -6.46 0.62 -14.97
N GLU A 58 -6.47 -0.53 -14.33
CA GLU A 58 -7.69 -1.34 -14.14
C GLU A 58 -8.70 -0.68 -13.21
N TYR A 59 -8.23 0.00 -12.17
CA TYR A 59 -9.09 0.81 -11.30
C TYR A 59 -9.86 1.86 -12.08
N LYS A 60 -9.18 2.67 -12.89
CA LYS A 60 -9.77 3.70 -13.74
C LYS A 60 -10.76 3.10 -14.73
N LYS A 61 -10.40 2.01 -15.40
CA LYS A 61 -11.25 1.30 -16.36
C LYS A 61 -12.55 0.81 -15.71
N THR A 62 -12.46 0.23 -14.53
CA THR A 62 -13.62 -0.31 -13.81
C THR A 62 -14.49 0.82 -13.24
N LEU A 63 -13.91 1.92 -12.77
CA LEU A 63 -14.67 3.11 -12.39
C LEU A 63 -15.45 3.71 -13.58
N ASN A 64 -14.84 3.77 -14.76
CA ASN A 64 -15.53 4.20 -15.96
C ASN A 64 -16.74 3.30 -16.28
N PHE A 65 -16.58 1.99 -16.12
CA PHE A 65 -17.67 1.04 -16.27
C PHE A 65 -18.82 1.35 -15.29
N VAL A 66 -18.53 1.56 -14.01
CA VAL A 66 -19.54 1.88 -13.00
C VAL A 66 -20.26 3.19 -13.31
N ALA A 67 -19.50 4.24 -13.63
CA ALA A 67 -20.07 5.56 -13.95
C ALA A 67 -20.97 5.53 -15.18
N LEU A 68 -20.61 4.77 -16.21
CA LEU A 68 -21.35 4.70 -17.46
C LEU A 68 -22.59 3.79 -17.38
N ASN A 69 -22.50 2.68 -16.65
CA ASN A 69 -23.59 1.71 -16.59
C ASN A 69 -24.60 2.00 -15.47
N TYR A 70 -24.19 2.73 -14.44
CA TYR A 70 -25.03 3.06 -13.27
C TYR A 70 -25.05 4.57 -12.95
N PRO A 71 -25.30 5.45 -13.95
CA PRO A 71 -25.12 6.89 -13.78
C PRO A 71 -26.05 7.51 -12.74
N ASN A 72 -27.18 6.87 -12.47
CA ASN A 72 -28.17 7.36 -11.50
C ASN A 72 -27.99 6.80 -10.09
N SER A 73 -27.15 5.80 -9.92
CA SER A 73 -26.83 5.23 -8.61
C SER A 73 -25.86 6.13 -7.84
N GLN A 74 -25.83 5.98 -6.52
CA GLN A 74 -24.84 6.68 -5.67
C GLN A 74 -23.41 6.24 -6.07
N GLU A 75 -23.22 4.99 -6.36
CA GLU A 75 -21.94 4.39 -6.75
C GLU A 75 -21.45 4.94 -8.11
N GLY A 76 -22.35 5.08 -9.08
CA GLY A 76 -22.02 5.64 -10.38
C GLY A 76 -21.61 7.11 -10.30
N LYS A 77 -22.32 7.91 -9.50
CA LYS A 77 -21.97 9.31 -9.23
C LYS A 77 -20.65 9.43 -8.48
N PHE A 78 -20.41 8.56 -7.51
CA PHE A 78 -19.15 8.50 -6.78
C PHE A 78 -17.98 8.10 -7.70
N ALA A 79 -18.16 7.10 -8.55
CA ALA A 79 -17.17 6.71 -9.55
C ALA A 79 -16.83 7.85 -10.51
N GLU A 80 -17.84 8.60 -10.98
CA GLU A 80 -17.64 9.78 -11.82
C GLU A 80 -16.81 10.86 -11.12
N GLU A 81 -17.09 11.13 -9.85
CA GLU A 81 -16.34 12.10 -9.03
C GLU A 81 -14.87 11.64 -8.85
N LEU A 82 -14.63 10.39 -8.56
CA LEU A 82 -13.27 9.83 -8.45
C LEU A 82 -12.49 9.97 -9.75
N LEU A 83 -13.13 9.75 -10.89
CA LEU A 83 -12.52 9.89 -12.21
C LEU A 83 -12.15 11.33 -12.55
N LYS A 84 -12.90 12.31 -12.03
CA LYS A 84 -12.64 13.73 -12.27
C LYS A 84 -11.56 14.32 -11.37
N THR A 85 -11.43 13.82 -10.14
CA THR A 85 -10.60 14.42 -9.09
C THR A 85 -9.44 13.54 -8.67
N ASN A 86 -9.72 12.36 -8.14
CA ASN A 86 -8.73 11.53 -7.48
C ASN A 86 -7.84 10.74 -8.45
N VAL A 87 -8.43 10.18 -9.49
CA VAL A 87 -7.68 9.41 -10.49
C VAL A 87 -6.62 10.27 -11.17
N PRO A 88 -6.94 11.50 -11.67
CA PRO A 88 -5.92 12.38 -12.22
C PRO A 88 -4.82 12.75 -11.20
N ALA A 89 -5.18 12.99 -9.94
CA ALA A 89 -4.20 13.28 -8.89
C ALA A 89 -3.26 12.09 -8.64
N MET A 90 -3.79 10.85 -8.62
CA MET A 90 -2.99 9.64 -8.49
C MET A 90 -2.09 9.41 -9.71
N GLU A 91 -2.59 9.64 -10.92
CA GLU A 91 -1.81 9.53 -12.16
C GLU A 91 -0.63 10.51 -12.18
N ALA A 92 -0.80 11.70 -11.59
CA ALA A 92 0.23 12.73 -11.53
C ALA A 92 1.36 12.44 -10.53
N LEU A 93 1.15 11.54 -9.56
CA LEU A 93 2.17 11.22 -8.56
C LEU A 93 3.41 10.58 -9.20
N LYS A 94 4.57 11.07 -8.79
CA LYS A 94 5.88 10.56 -9.22
C LYS A 94 6.73 10.22 -8.01
N PHE A 95 7.69 9.32 -8.21
CA PHE A 95 8.67 8.99 -7.19
C PHE A 95 9.50 10.23 -6.79
N TYR A 96 9.86 10.29 -5.51
CA TYR A 96 10.76 11.30 -4.93
C TYR A 96 10.23 12.73 -4.89
N GLU A 97 8.95 12.94 -5.15
CA GLU A 97 8.34 14.28 -5.06
C GLU A 97 7.89 14.65 -3.64
N VAL A 98 7.73 13.66 -2.79
CA VAL A 98 7.26 13.83 -1.40
C VAL A 98 8.39 13.48 -0.44
N LYS A 99 8.58 14.33 0.59
CA LYS A 99 9.60 14.09 1.62
C LYS A 99 9.31 12.80 2.39
N PRO A 100 10.27 11.88 2.49
CA PRO A 100 10.09 10.66 3.24
C PRO A 100 9.89 10.91 4.74
N LEU A 101 8.82 10.36 5.30
CA LEU A 101 8.55 10.40 6.74
C LEU A 101 8.96 9.11 7.46
N SER A 102 8.84 8.00 6.76
CA SER A 102 9.25 6.68 7.23
C SER A 102 9.68 5.80 6.07
N TRP A 103 10.35 4.72 6.40
CA TRP A 103 10.93 3.80 5.43
C TRP A 103 10.45 2.38 5.66
N LYS A 104 10.57 1.58 4.62
CA LYS A 104 10.24 0.17 4.61
C LYS A 104 11.37 -0.64 4.00
N ILE A 105 11.47 -1.89 4.40
CA ILE A 105 12.27 -2.89 3.70
C ILE A 105 11.32 -3.90 3.09
N LEU A 106 11.50 -4.16 1.80
CA LEU A 106 10.73 -5.13 1.04
C LEU A 106 11.58 -6.34 0.68
N TYR A 107 11.01 -7.52 0.84
CA TYR A 107 11.54 -8.77 0.30
C TYR A 107 10.50 -9.37 -0.64
N LYS A 108 10.89 -9.77 -1.84
CA LYS A 108 9.99 -10.42 -2.80
C LYS A 108 9.56 -11.80 -2.30
N SER A 109 8.30 -12.14 -2.49
CA SER A 109 7.74 -13.46 -2.22
C SER A 109 6.68 -13.78 -3.27
N ASP A 110 6.72 -14.97 -3.83
CA ASP A 110 5.76 -15.40 -4.83
C ASP A 110 4.55 -16.12 -4.20
N ASN A 111 4.76 -16.81 -3.08
CA ASN A 111 3.73 -17.60 -2.43
C ASN A 111 3.85 -17.51 -0.90
N PRO A 112 2.75 -17.17 -0.18
CA PRO A 112 2.75 -17.11 1.29
C PRO A 112 2.99 -18.48 1.95
N ASP A 113 2.70 -19.57 1.27
CA ASP A 113 2.81 -20.93 1.79
C ASP A 113 4.18 -21.57 1.57
N ASP A 114 5.06 -20.92 0.81
CA ASP A 114 6.42 -21.42 0.57
C ASP A 114 7.24 -21.48 1.86
N LYS A 115 8.03 -22.54 2.00
CA LYS A 115 8.94 -22.70 3.14
C LYS A 115 9.93 -21.54 3.27
N SER A 116 10.42 -21.01 2.15
CA SER A 116 11.34 -19.87 2.10
C SER A 116 10.67 -18.60 2.63
N THR A 117 9.42 -18.35 2.25
CA THR A 117 8.62 -17.21 2.74
C THR A 117 8.40 -17.30 4.25
N LYS A 118 7.96 -18.46 4.74
CA LYS A 118 7.77 -18.70 6.18
C LYS A 118 9.05 -18.56 6.98
N ALA A 119 10.15 -19.12 6.45
CA ALA A 119 11.46 -19.01 7.09
C ALA A 119 11.95 -17.57 7.19
N LEU A 120 11.75 -16.77 6.15
CA LEU A 120 12.10 -15.35 6.15
C LEU A 120 11.25 -14.56 7.15
N GLN A 121 9.94 -14.79 7.18
CA GLN A 121 9.06 -14.17 8.16
C GLN A 121 9.46 -14.51 9.59
N ASP A 122 9.81 -15.75 9.88
CA ASP A 122 10.26 -16.19 11.19
C ASP A 122 11.58 -15.54 11.59
N LYS A 123 12.54 -15.43 10.68
CA LYS A 123 13.81 -14.71 10.92
C LYS A 123 13.58 -13.23 11.26
N ILE A 124 12.70 -12.55 10.54
CA ILE A 124 12.38 -11.15 10.79
C ILE A 124 11.70 -10.98 12.15
N LYS A 125 10.72 -11.80 12.47
CA LYS A 125 10.03 -11.79 13.76
C LYS A 125 10.99 -12.06 14.92
N LYS A 126 11.85 -13.06 14.77
CA LYS A 126 12.90 -13.38 15.73
C LYS A 126 13.83 -12.18 15.96
N PHE A 127 14.29 -11.53 14.90
CA PHE A 127 15.12 -10.33 14.95
C PHE A 127 14.45 -9.19 15.73
N ILE A 128 13.19 -8.87 15.39
CA ILE A 128 12.43 -7.81 16.05
C ILE A 128 12.26 -8.11 17.54
N THR A 129 11.93 -9.35 17.89
CA THR A 129 11.68 -9.78 19.27
C THR A 129 12.98 -9.78 20.09
N GLU A 130 14.05 -10.40 19.60
CA GLU A 130 15.31 -10.53 20.31
C GLU A 130 16.00 -9.20 20.57
N ARG A 131 15.79 -8.22 19.71
CA ARG A 131 16.38 -6.88 19.83
C ARG A 131 15.42 -5.84 20.39
N SER A 132 14.25 -6.25 20.84
CA SER A 132 13.23 -5.36 21.45
C SER A 132 12.91 -4.14 20.58
N LEU A 133 12.73 -4.35 19.28
CA LEU A 133 12.48 -3.30 18.31
C LEU A 133 10.96 -3.04 18.17
N ASP A 134 10.34 -2.55 19.23
CA ASP A 134 8.88 -2.44 19.36
C ASP A 134 8.23 -1.49 18.33
N LYS A 135 9.00 -0.59 17.72
CA LYS A 135 8.51 0.32 16.68
C LYS A 135 8.48 -0.33 15.29
N LEU A 136 9.15 -1.46 15.11
CA LEU A 136 9.13 -2.21 13.87
C LEU A 136 7.97 -3.19 13.88
N SER A 137 7.34 -3.33 12.75
CA SER A 137 6.34 -4.35 12.48
C SER A 137 6.59 -5.00 11.14
N THR A 138 5.94 -6.13 10.90
CA THR A 138 6.04 -6.84 9.63
C THR A 138 4.67 -7.15 9.09
N SER A 139 4.54 -7.18 7.77
CA SER A 139 3.34 -7.61 7.06
C SER A 139 3.70 -8.43 5.83
N TYR A 140 2.71 -9.14 5.33
CA TYR A 140 2.75 -9.81 4.04
C TYR A 140 1.78 -9.09 3.11
N ASP A 141 2.32 -8.36 2.14
CA ASP A 141 1.52 -7.49 1.28
C ASP A 141 1.34 -8.13 -0.10
N ILE A 142 0.11 -8.23 -0.55
CA ILE A 142 -0.19 -8.52 -1.94
C ILE A 142 0.30 -7.34 -2.80
N TYR A 143 1.04 -7.65 -3.85
CA TYR A 143 1.45 -6.67 -4.85
C TYR A 143 0.65 -6.83 -6.15
N THR A 144 0.72 -8.01 -6.77
CA THR A 144 -0.09 -8.39 -7.92
C THR A 144 -0.78 -9.73 -7.67
N MET A 145 -1.43 -10.30 -8.69
CA MET A 145 -2.08 -11.62 -8.59
C MET A 145 -1.13 -12.74 -8.16
N ASP A 146 0.14 -12.65 -8.55
CA ASP A 146 1.15 -13.69 -8.38
C ASP A 146 2.44 -13.22 -7.66
N LYS A 147 2.51 -11.94 -7.26
CA LYS A 147 3.68 -11.35 -6.60
C LYS A 147 3.27 -10.66 -5.32
N ASN A 148 4.10 -10.81 -4.30
CA ASN A 148 3.87 -10.27 -2.97
C ASN A 148 5.18 -9.75 -2.38
N PHE A 149 5.05 -9.00 -1.29
CA PHE A 149 6.19 -8.55 -0.50
C PHE A 149 6.04 -8.95 0.97
N ILE A 150 7.14 -9.39 1.56
CA ILE A 150 7.30 -9.34 3.00
C ILE A 150 7.86 -7.96 3.31
N VAL A 151 7.20 -7.23 4.20
CA VAL A 151 7.51 -5.83 4.49
C VAL A 151 7.89 -5.64 5.94
N ILE A 152 8.97 -4.92 6.18
CA ILE A 152 9.31 -4.38 7.51
C ILE A 152 8.92 -2.91 7.52
N HIS A 153 8.11 -2.52 8.49
CA HIS A 153 7.59 -1.16 8.67
C HIS A 153 8.23 -0.45 9.86
N GLY A 154 8.08 0.86 9.91
CA GLY A 154 8.41 1.68 11.08
C GLY A 154 9.88 2.11 11.14
N LEU A 155 10.61 2.05 10.04
CA LEU A 155 11.99 2.49 9.95
C LEU A 155 12.03 4.02 9.86
N LYS A 156 12.64 4.67 10.86
CA LYS A 156 12.60 6.12 11.06
C LYS A 156 13.32 6.92 9.97
N ASP A 157 14.38 6.37 9.41
CA ASP A 157 15.19 6.99 8.37
C ASP A 157 15.89 5.91 7.54
N LEU A 158 16.52 6.38 6.48
CA LEU A 158 17.17 5.54 5.51
C LEU A 158 18.41 4.82 6.05
N GLU A 159 19.22 5.50 6.83
CA GLU A 159 20.45 4.89 7.41
C GLU A 159 20.07 3.80 8.41
N TYR A 160 18.98 4.00 9.15
CA TYR A 160 18.44 2.96 10.03
C TYR A 160 17.93 1.76 9.23
N ALA A 161 17.21 2.02 8.11
CA ALA A 161 16.75 0.95 7.23
C ALA A 161 17.93 0.14 6.64
N LYS A 162 19.00 0.81 6.19
CA LYS A 162 20.22 0.15 5.72
C LYS A 162 20.87 -0.69 6.82
N GLY A 163 20.94 -0.16 8.04
CA GLY A 163 21.49 -0.86 9.18
C GLY A 163 20.72 -2.15 9.50
N ILE A 164 19.39 -2.09 9.51
CA ILE A 164 18.54 -3.27 9.71
C ILE A 164 18.73 -4.29 8.60
N ALA A 165 18.72 -3.87 7.34
CA ALA A 165 18.95 -4.76 6.20
C ALA A 165 20.33 -5.44 6.26
N SER A 166 21.35 -4.69 6.68
CA SER A 166 22.71 -5.21 6.89
C SER A 166 22.76 -6.29 7.95
N ILE A 167 22.17 -6.02 9.12
CA ILE A 167 22.17 -6.99 10.23
C ILE A 167 21.45 -8.28 9.81
N LEU A 168 20.29 -8.19 9.19
CA LEU A 168 19.53 -9.35 8.73
C LEU A 168 20.31 -10.19 7.71
N LYS A 169 21.09 -9.55 6.85
CA LYS A 169 21.88 -10.24 5.82
C LYS A 169 23.16 -10.85 6.34
N GLU A 170 23.91 -10.13 7.16
CA GLU A 170 25.30 -10.44 7.49
C GLU A 170 25.45 -11.24 8.79
N PHE A 171 24.54 -11.10 9.74
CA PHE A 171 24.63 -11.82 11.01
C PHE A 171 24.25 -13.29 10.84
N LYS A 172 25.10 -14.17 11.38
CA LYS A 172 24.92 -15.63 11.29
C LYS A 172 23.57 -16.12 11.86
N GLU A 173 23.03 -15.41 12.83
CA GLU A 173 21.78 -15.73 13.51
C GLU A 173 20.56 -15.62 12.59
N TYR A 174 20.63 -14.72 11.60
CA TYR A 174 19.51 -14.46 10.69
C TYR A 174 19.82 -14.93 9.26
N LYS A 175 20.94 -14.51 8.70
CA LYS A 175 21.44 -14.92 7.38
C LYS A 175 20.37 -14.86 6.28
N VAL A 176 19.71 -13.71 6.16
CA VAL A 176 18.70 -13.49 5.13
C VAL A 176 19.37 -13.45 3.76
N ALA A 177 19.08 -14.44 2.92
CA ALA A 177 19.67 -14.57 1.59
C ALA A 177 18.99 -13.65 0.56
N GLU A 178 17.71 -13.35 0.76
CA GLU A 178 16.88 -12.56 -0.14
C GLU A 178 17.38 -11.12 -0.23
N THR A 179 17.17 -10.50 -1.38
CA THR A 179 17.50 -9.10 -1.61
C THR A 179 16.54 -8.20 -0.83
N ALA A 180 17.09 -7.31 -0.02
CA ALA A 180 16.34 -6.26 0.66
C ALA A 180 16.22 -5.02 -0.25
N TYR A 181 15.00 -4.58 -0.50
CA TYR A 181 14.73 -3.34 -1.20
C TYR A 181 14.28 -2.28 -0.19
N ILE A 182 14.92 -1.11 -0.22
CA ILE A 182 14.63 -0.03 0.70
C ILE A 182 13.83 1.04 -0.04
N ILE A 183 12.68 1.38 0.50
CA ILE A 183 11.75 2.32 -0.11
C ILE A 183 11.10 3.20 0.94
N SER A 184 10.86 4.47 0.63
CA SER A 184 10.06 5.33 1.48
C SER A 184 8.60 4.88 1.50
N ASN A 185 7.90 5.18 2.59
CA ASN A 185 6.48 4.90 2.70
C ASN A 185 5.67 5.54 1.55
N GLU A 186 6.05 6.76 1.17
CA GLU A 186 5.41 7.53 0.10
C GLU A 186 5.62 6.89 -1.28
N ASN A 187 6.86 6.51 -1.60
CA ASN A 187 7.15 5.79 -2.84
C ASN A 187 6.51 4.40 -2.87
N TYR A 188 6.44 3.71 -1.73
CA TYR A 188 5.78 2.41 -1.66
C TYR A 188 4.27 2.50 -1.96
N LYS A 189 3.61 3.57 -1.51
CA LYS A 189 2.20 3.83 -1.88
C LYS A 189 2.04 4.00 -3.39
N ILE A 190 2.94 4.72 -4.04
CA ILE A 190 2.94 4.87 -5.52
C ILE A 190 3.15 3.51 -6.20
N VAL A 191 4.10 2.72 -5.73
CA VAL A 191 4.35 1.36 -6.23
C VAL A 191 3.10 0.50 -6.10
N GLN A 192 2.41 0.54 -4.97
CA GLN A 192 1.18 -0.21 -4.77
C GLN A 192 0.02 0.28 -5.65
N MET A 193 -0.12 1.58 -5.86
CA MET A 193 -1.15 2.15 -6.73
C MET A 193 -0.90 1.86 -8.21
N LYS A 194 0.32 2.07 -8.68
CA LYS A 194 0.66 2.03 -10.12
C LYS A 194 1.23 0.67 -10.56
N LYS A 195 1.56 -0.22 -9.63
CA LYS A 195 2.24 -1.50 -9.90
C LYS A 195 3.53 -1.34 -10.72
N ASN A 196 4.29 -0.29 -10.42
CA ASN A 196 5.47 0.13 -11.15
C ASN A 196 6.78 -0.06 -10.37
N PHE A 197 6.89 -1.17 -9.64
CA PHE A 197 8.09 -1.47 -8.84
C PHE A 197 9.36 -1.54 -9.68
N GLU A 198 9.30 -2.11 -10.89
CA GLU A 198 10.45 -2.15 -11.79
C GLU A 198 10.85 -0.75 -12.28
N GLU A 199 9.90 0.12 -12.54
CA GLU A 199 10.16 1.54 -12.83
C GLU A 199 10.83 2.21 -11.63
N TYR A 200 10.35 1.97 -10.41
CA TYR A 200 11.00 2.47 -9.19
C TYR A 200 12.47 2.06 -9.11
N LEU A 201 12.79 0.81 -9.41
CA LEU A 201 14.17 0.30 -9.36
C LEU A 201 15.09 0.97 -10.39
N THR A 202 14.55 1.35 -11.53
CA THR A 202 15.31 1.91 -12.66
C THR A 202 15.25 3.43 -12.77
N THR A 203 14.31 4.10 -12.09
CA THR A 203 14.19 5.57 -12.13
C THR A 203 15.43 6.22 -11.51
N PRO A 204 16.15 7.04 -12.26
CA PRO A 204 17.31 7.75 -11.74
C PRO A 204 16.87 8.76 -10.67
N TYR A 205 17.67 8.90 -9.67
CA TYR A 205 17.53 9.93 -8.65
C TYR A 205 18.76 10.83 -8.68
N SER A 206 18.52 12.13 -8.74
CA SER A 206 19.57 13.14 -8.96
C SER A 206 20.42 13.48 -7.72
N ASP A 207 19.99 13.08 -6.55
CA ASP A 207 20.72 13.25 -5.28
C ASP A 207 21.20 11.89 -4.76
N PRO A 208 22.32 11.81 -4.00
CA PRO A 208 22.86 10.53 -3.56
C PRO A 208 21.94 9.80 -2.61
N LEU A 209 20.76 9.45 -3.09
CA LEU A 209 19.96 8.43 -2.48
C LEU A 209 20.64 7.10 -2.71
N PRO A 210 20.56 6.28 -1.70
CA PRO A 210 21.19 5.00 -1.66
C PRO A 210 20.63 4.08 -2.75
N PRO A 211 21.36 3.04 -3.07
CA PRO A 211 20.83 1.98 -3.89
C PRO A 211 19.51 1.51 -3.33
N LYS A 212 18.51 1.43 -4.17
CA LYS A 212 17.16 0.97 -3.83
C LYS A 212 17.15 -0.46 -3.32
N ALA A 213 18.10 -1.26 -3.80
CA ALA A 213 18.44 -2.55 -3.20
C ALA A 213 19.63 -2.37 -2.25
N TYR A 214 19.55 -2.96 -1.06
CA TYR A 214 20.69 -3.01 -0.18
C TYR A 214 21.80 -3.87 -0.80
N VAL A 215 22.94 -3.23 -1.06
CA VAL A 215 24.17 -3.90 -1.49
C VAL A 215 25.16 -3.74 -0.35
N PRO A 216 25.75 -4.84 0.18
CA PRO A 216 26.79 -4.75 1.21
C PRO A 216 27.95 -3.90 0.73
N LYS A 217 28.36 -2.92 1.53
CA LYS A 217 29.47 -2.02 1.15
C LYS A 217 30.80 -2.77 1.08
N ALA A 218 31.45 -2.68 -0.07
CA ALA A 218 32.90 -2.62 -0.09
C ALA A 218 33.31 -1.26 0.49
N LYS A 219 34.25 -1.24 1.46
CA LYS A 219 34.66 -0.01 2.19
C LYS A 219 34.90 1.16 1.24
N ALA A 220 34.08 2.21 1.32
CA ALA A 220 34.21 3.44 0.55
C ALA A 220 34.57 4.63 1.45
N PRO A 221 35.38 5.62 0.98
CA PRO A 221 35.78 6.79 1.74
C PRO A 221 34.62 7.77 1.99
N ALA A 222 34.68 8.49 3.09
CA ALA A 222 33.64 9.43 3.56
C ALA A 222 33.46 10.63 2.59
N PRO A 223 32.22 11.10 2.35
CA PRO A 223 31.97 12.26 1.50
C PRO A 223 32.23 13.58 2.23
N GLN A 224 32.90 14.50 1.54
CA GLN A 224 33.08 15.88 1.99
C GLN A 224 31.81 16.70 1.71
N ALA A 225 31.33 17.41 2.73
CA ALA A 225 30.17 18.30 2.62
C ALA A 225 30.55 19.67 2.06
N THR A 226 29.81 20.18 1.10
CA THR A 226 29.95 21.54 0.58
C THR A 226 28.75 22.42 0.90
N LYS A 227 29.02 23.67 1.29
CA LYS A 227 28.06 24.69 1.77
C LYS A 227 27.00 25.17 0.74
N GLU A 228 27.04 24.73 -0.49
CA GLU A 228 26.03 25.07 -1.51
C GLU A 228 24.73 24.26 -1.41
N ARG A 229 24.75 23.16 -0.64
CA ARG A 229 23.59 22.28 -0.46
C ARG A 229 22.53 22.84 0.49
N GLU A 230 22.88 23.71 1.42
CA GLU A 230 21.92 24.27 2.39
C GLU A 230 20.90 25.24 1.75
N LYS A 231 21.27 25.98 0.71
CA LYS A 231 20.35 26.92 0.03
C LYS A 231 19.39 26.25 -0.94
N ALA A 232 19.74 25.10 -1.50
CA ALA A 232 18.85 24.31 -2.35
C ALA A 232 17.81 23.55 -1.51
N ALA A 233 18.21 23.03 -0.34
CA ALA A 233 17.33 22.29 0.58
C ALA A 233 16.14 23.12 1.09
N VAL A 234 16.33 24.42 1.37
CA VAL A 234 15.26 25.30 1.87
C VAL A 234 14.19 25.62 0.79
N ARG A 235 14.57 25.65 -0.48
CA ARG A 235 13.61 25.85 -1.59
C ARG A 235 12.82 24.57 -1.93
N GLU A 236 13.43 23.42 -1.76
CA GLU A 236 12.76 22.13 -1.96
C GLU A 236 11.81 21.78 -0.80
N GLU A 237 12.09 22.26 0.42
CA GLU A 237 11.30 21.98 1.61
C GLU A 237 9.88 22.59 1.52
N SER A 238 9.71 23.80 1.00
CA SER A 238 8.39 24.43 0.83
C SER A 238 7.55 23.78 -0.28
N ALA A 239 8.18 23.36 -1.37
CA ALA A 239 7.50 22.65 -2.45
C ALA A 239 7.11 21.21 -2.05
N ALA A 240 7.91 20.59 -1.18
CA ALA A 240 7.63 19.27 -0.65
C ALA A 240 6.47 19.26 0.36
N GLU A 241 6.31 20.33 1.16
CA GLU A 241 5.18 20.46 2.09
C GLU A 241 3.84 20.59 1.37
N ASP A 242 3.77 21.33 0.26
CA ASP A 242 2.58 21.43 -0.57
C ASP A 242 2.20 20.09 -1.21
N LYS A 243 3.17 19.34 -1.72
CA LYS A 243 2.95 18.00 -2.29
C LYS A 243 2.57 16.97 -1.23
N GLN A 244 3.14 17.06 -0.04
CA GLN A 244 2.77 16.22 1.09
C GLN A 244 1.32 16.45 1.50
N SER A 245 0.88 17.71 1.53
CA SER A 245 -0.52 18.05 1.82
C SER A 245 -1.48 17.49 0.78
N GLN A 246 -1.16 17.60 -0.51
CA GLN A 246 -1.96 17.02 -1.59
C GLN A 246 -2.00 15.50 -1.52
N PHE A 247 -0.88 14.85 -1.22
CA PHE A 247 -0.79 13.40 -1.05
C PHE A 247 -1.66 12.90 0.10
N ASN A 248 -1.66 13.61 1.23
CA ASN A 248 -2.46 13.26 2.41
C ASN A 248 -3.95 13.54 2.23
N GLN A 249 -4.34 14.38 1.26
CA GLN A 249 -5.73 14.68 0.91
C GLN A 249 -6.34 13.67 -0.07
N LEU A 250 -5.55 12.73 -0.61
CA LEU A 250 -6.10 11.67 -1.44
C LEU A 250 -7.08 10.83 -0.62
N PRO A 251 -8.29 10.54 -1.14
CA PRO A 251 -9.30 9.87 -0.35
C PRO A 251 -8.88 8.48 0.06
N PRO A 252 -9.27 8.10 1.26
CA PRO A 252 -9.08 6.74 1.76
C PRO A 252 -9.91 5.74 0.93
N GLY A 253 -9.46 4.49 0.87
CA GLY A 253 -10.11 3.41 0.11
C GLY A 253 -9.59 3.21 -1.30
N MET A 254 -8.65 4.02 -1.77
CA MET A 254 -7.94 3.83 -3.03
C MET A 254 -6.92 2.70 -2.95
N PRO A 255 -6.53 2.08 -4.09
CA PRO A 255 -5.45 1.11 -4.10
C PRO A 255 -4.20 1.64 -3.38
N GLY A 256 -3.73 0.91 -2.35
CA GLY A 256 -2.54 1.29 -1.58
C GLY A 256 -2.74 2.36 -0.50
N MET A 257 -3.93 2.94 -0.34
CA MET A 257 -4.20 3.94 0.71
C MET A 257 -4.82 3.31 1.97
N PRO A 258 -4.38 3.68 3.17
CA PRO A 258 -5.06 3.31 4.40
C PRO A 258 -6.29 4.19 4.63
N GLY A 259 -7.33 3.61 5.19
CA GLY A 259 -8.53 4.31 5.65
C GLY A 259 -9.69 4.29 4.67
N ASN A 260 -10.87 4.29 5.24
CA ASN A 260 -12.11 4.01 4.55
C ASN A 260 -13.04 5.21 4.65
N GLN A 261 -13.25 5.93 3.55
CA GLN A 261 -14.39 6.82 3.36
C GLN A 261 -15.17 6.42 2.10
N ASP A 262 -15.28 5.14 1.85
CA ASP A 262 -16.22 4.62 0.88
C ASP A 262 -17.64 4.87 1.41
N PRO A 263 -18.44 5.74 0.77
CA PRO A 263 -19.81 6.02 1.22
C PRO A 263 -20.70 4.78 1.12
N THR A 264 -20.25 3.73 0.42
CA THR A 264 -20.97 2.47 0.23
C THR A 264 -20.51 1.41 1.22
N ALA A 265 -19.46 1.67 2.01
CA ALA A 265 -18.97 0.73 3.01
C ALA A 265 -20.04 0.44 4.09
N PRO A 266 -20.08 -0.79 4.62
CA PRO A 266 -20.99 -1.12 5.72
C PRO A 266 -20.70 -0.21 6.93
N LYS A 267 -21.71 0.49 7.40
CA LYS A 267 -21.59 1.28 8.63
C LYS A 267 -21.46 0.30 9.80
N ASN A 268 -20.29 0.25 10.43
CA ASN A 268 -20.14 -0.45 11.70
C ASN A 268 -21.17 0.12 12.68
N LYS A 269 -22.19 -0.67 13.01
CA LYS A 269 -23.05 -0.39 14.14
C LYS A 269 -22.20 -0.54 15.40
N VAL A 270 -21.75 0.57 15.93
CA VAL A 270 -21.23 0.62 17.29
C VAL A 270 -22.38 0.16 18.18
N GLN A 271 -22.29 -1.06 18.67
CA GLN A 271 -23.15 -1.51 19.76
C GLN A 271 -22.81 -0.60 20.95
N LYS A 272 -23.70 0.34 21.25
CA LYS A 272 -23.76 0.95 22.57
C LYS A 272 -24.13 -0.18 23.53
N GLU A 273 -23.15 -0.67 24.26
CA GLU A 273 -23.42 -1.40 25.48
C GLU A 273 -24.14 -0.45 26.44
N ASP A 274 -25.42 -0.70 26.57
CA ASP A 274 -26.28 -0.10 27.58
C ASP A 274 -25.81 -0.64 28.93
N ARG A 275 -24.96 0.12 29.62
CA ARG A 275 -24.66 -0.13 31.03
C ARG A 275 -25.86 0.29 31.84
N GLY A 276 -26.79 -0.67 32.00
CA GLY A 276 -27.88 -0.56 32.94
C GLY A 276 -27.34 -0.36 34.35
N GLU A 277 -27.48 0.81 34.89
CA GLU A 277 -27.41 1.06 36.32
C GLU A 277 -28.51 0.26 37.00
N LYS A 278 -28.10 -0.70 37.81
CA LYS A 278 -28.98 -1.26 38.83
C LYS A 278 -28.83 -0.44 40.12
N ARG A 279 -29.91 0.22 40.48
CA ARG A 279 -30.19 0.59 41.86
C ARG A 279 -30.63 -0.63 42.67
#